data_d31d62d8b74b8e23d430beab70b09c0b
#
_entry.id   d31d62d8b74b8e23d430beab70b09c0b
#
_cell.length_a   1.000
_cell.length_b   1.000
_cell.length_c   1.000
_cell.angle_alpha   90.00
_cell.angle_beta   90.00
_cell.angle_gamma   90.00
#
_symmetry.space_group_name_H-M   'P 1'
#
loop_
_entity.id
_entity.type
_entity.pdbx_description
1 polymer ?
#
loop_
_entity_poly.entity_id
_entity_poly.type
_entity_poly.pdbx_seq_one_letter_code
_entity_poly.pdbx_strand_id
1 'polypeptide(L)'
;MNRETKWYQNWKSGLTLLFVLTVVAFAATCFTNLENALAATEKSTVTSSKAAQPGTTQKFPVELVKAVDGDTAKLKYQGKTETFRFLLIDTPETKHPRLGKQPFGQEASDRTAKLLKNANKIEVEFDVGRKQDKYHRYLAYIYVDGKMVNNILVKEGLAKVDYVYPPNTRYLSQLEKSQKAAKKVKLGIWSLNSAFEDEISENDTANIGSLAS
;
A
#
# COMPACT_ATOMS: atom_id res chain seq x y z
N MET A 1 20.01 -73.45 -38.77
CA MET A 1 19.60 -72.16 -38.13
C MET A 1 18.12 -72.29 -37.77
N ASN A 2 17.81 -72.32 -36.45
CA ASN A 2 16.59 -72.88 -35.90
C ASN A 2 15.41 -71.94 -36.03
N ARG A 3 14.21 -72.40 -36.34
CA ARG A 3 13.00 -71.67 -36.52
C ARG A 3 12.57 -70.83 -35.27
N GLU A 4 13.01 -71.26 -34.12
CA GLU A 4 12.67 -70.65 -32.84
C GLU A 4 13.38 -69.31 -32.59
N THR A 5 14.56 -69.08 -33.11
CA THR A 5 15.28 -67.80 -32.93
C THR A 5 14.70 -66.67 -33.76
N LYS A 6 14.03 -66.92 -34.87
CA LYS A 6 13.35 -65.89 -35.67
C LYS A 6 12.09 -65.35 -35.01
N TRP A 7 11.39 -66.21 -34.28
CA TRP A 7 10.13 -65.79 -33.59
C TRP A 7 10.42 -64.86 -32.42
N TYR A 8 11.43 -65.15 -31.67
CA TYR A 8 11.89 -64.34 -30.53
C TYR A 8 12.43 -62.94 -30.93
N GLN A 9 13.08 -62.83 -32.07
CA GLN A 9 13.57 -61.57 -32.61
C GLN A 9 12.42 -60.66 -33.07
N ASN A 10 11.38 -61.19 -33.68
CA ASN A 10 10.23 -60.45 -34.14
C ASN A 10 9.33 -59.96 -32.96
N TRP A 11 9.27 -60.68 -31.85
CA TRP A 11 8.52 -60.28 -30.67
C TRP A 11 9.20 -59.11 -29.93
N LYS A 12 10.50 -59.16 -29.81
CA LYS A 12 11.25 -58.02 -29.16
C LYS A 12 11.09 -56.75 -29.97
N SER A 13 11.11 -56.77 -31.28
CA SER A 13 10.95 -55.58 -32.10
C SER A 13 9.49 -55.05 -32.07
N GLY A 14 8.49 -55.90 -31.93
CA GLY A 14 7.09 -55.46 -31.74
C GLY A 14 6.82 -54.79 -30.38
N LEU A 15 7.43 -55.35 -29.30
CA LEU A 15 7.26 -54.81 -27.96
C LEU A 15 7.96 -53.46 -27.79
N THR A 16 9.13 -53.26 -28.38
CA THR A 16 9.84 -51.99 -28.37
C THR A 16 9.12 -50.91 -29.17
N LEU A 17 8.51 -51.28 -30.32
CA LEU A 17 7.75 -50.33 -31.13
C LEU A 17 6.49 -49.85 -30.38
N LEU A 18 5.80 -50.76 -29.69
CA LEU A 18 4.60 -50.42 -28.90
C LEU A 18 4.93 -49.50 -27.72
N PHE A 19 6.05 -49.74 -27.04
CA PHE A 19 6.51 -48.93 -25.91
C PHE A 19 6.93 -47.51 -26.35
N VAL A 20 7.59 -47.35 -27.48
CA VAL A 20 7.96 -46.06 -28.06
C VAL A 20 6.73 -45.25 -28.44
N LEU A 21 5.70 -45.90 -29.08
CA LEU A 21 4.46 -45.23 -29.44
C LEU A 21 3.67 -44.74 -28.23
N THR A 22 3.64 -45.48 -27.12
CA THR A 22 2.94 -45.08 -25.91
C THR A 22 3.65 -43.91 -25.21
N VAL A 23 4.98 -43.89 -25.20
CA VAL A 23 5.76 -42.76 -24.61
C VAL A 23 5.61 -41.48 -25.42
N VAL A 24 5.59 -41.57 -26.76
CA VAL A 24 5.39 -40.41 -27.64
C VAL A 24 3.97 -39.87 -27.49
N ALA A 25 2.93 -40.74 -27.40
CA ALA A 25 1.53 -40.29 -27.17
C ALA A 25 1.38 -39.59 -25.80
N PHE A 26 2.03 -40.08 -24.75
CA PHE A 26 1.97 -39.48 -23.43
C PHE A 26 2.70 -38.10 -23.38
N ALA A 27 3.85 -37.99 -24.07
CA ALA A 27 4.57 -36.72 -24.18
C ALA A 27 3.74 -35.67 -24.95
N ALA A 28 3.04 -36.04 -26.00
CA ALA A 28 2.20 -35.14 -26.77
C ALA A 28 1.00 -34.62 -25.95
N THR A 29 0.37 -35.45 -25.12
CA THR A 29 -0.73 -35.02 -24.24
C THR A 29 -0.27 -34.15 -23.08
N CYS A 30 0.93 -34.34 -22.54
CA CYS A 30 1.52 -33.45 -21.56
C CYS A 30 1.84 -32.06 -22.13
N PHE A 31 2.32 -32.00 -23.38
CA PHE A 31 2.66 -30.73 -24.03
C PHE A 31 1.43 -29.87 -24.32
N THR A 32 0.33 -30.46 -24.79
CA THR A 32 -0.92 -29.74 -25.06
C THR A 32 -1.59 -29.24 -23.79
N ASN A 33 -1.46 -29.94 -22.65
CA ASN A 33 -1.97 -29.48 -21.36
C ASN A 33 -1.12 -28.35 -20.78
N LEU A 34 0.18 -28.28 -21.05
CA LEU A 34 1.06 -27.21 -20.60
C LEU A 34 0.78 -25.89 -21.35
N GLU A 35 0.53 -25.94 -22.66
CA GLU A 35 0.16 -24.77 -23.46
C GLU A 35 -1.20 -24.19 -23.05
N ASN A 36 -2.17 -25.05 -22.75
CA ASN A 36 -3.48 -24.63 -22.25
C ASN A 36 -3.42 -24.06 -20.84
N ALA A 37 -2.51 -24.52 -19.99
CA ALA A 37 -2.29 -23.94 -18.66
C ALA A 37 -1.60 -22.56 -18.72
N LEU A 38 -0.67 -22.36 -19.65
CA LEU A 38 -0.02 -21.05 -19.88
C LEU A 38 -0.99 -20.04 -20.50
N ALA A 39 -1.84 -20.45 -21.43
CA ALA A 39 -2.85 -19.56 -22.03
C ALA A 39 -3.95 -19.15 -21.04
N ALA A 40 -4.23 -19.95 -20.01
CA ALA A 40 -5.18 -19.59 -18.95
C ALA A 40 -4.61 -18.58 -17.96
N THR A 41 -3.27 -18.47 -17.82
CA THR A 41 -2.62 -17.55 -16.88
C THR A 41 -2.48 -16.13 -17.45
N GLU A 42 -2.48 -15.95 -18.77
CA GLU A 42 -2.40 -14.62 -19.39
C GLU A 42 -3.73 -13.86 -19.48
N LYS A 43 -4.85 -14.50 -19.17
CA LYS A 43 -6.19 -13.88 -19.31
C LYS A 43 -6.70 -13.16 -18.07
N SER A 44 -5.86 -12.96 -17.04
CA SER A 44 -6.27 -12.37 -15.76
C SER A 44 -5.70 -10.97 -15.47
N THR A 45 -5.17 -10.24 -16.43
CA THR A 45 -4.64 -8.89 -16.17
C THR A 45 -5.04 -7.88 -17.25
N VAL A 46 -6.33 -7.74 -17.46
CA VAL A 46 -6.88 -6.48 -17.99
C VAL A 46 -7.72 -5.89 -16.88
N THR A 47 -7.07 -5.29 -15.89
CA THR A 47 -7.74 -4.46 -14.91
C THR A 47 -8.11 -3.15 -15.60
N SER A 48 -9.33 -3.09 -16.05
CA SER A 48 -10.02 -1.86 -16.42
C SER A 48 -9.69 -0.78 -15.39
N SER A 49 -9.12 0.34 -15.81
CA SER A 49 -8.92 1.53 -15.00
C SER A 49 -10.27 2.16 -14.65
N LYS A 50 -11.03 1.49 -13.77
CA LYS A 50 -12.25 2.03 -13.23
C LYS A 50 -11.88 3.22 -12.35
N ALA A 51 -12.39 4.41 -12.70
CA ALA A 51 -12.17 5.62 -11.90
C ALA A 51 -12.49 5.37 -10.42
N ALA A 52 -11.65 5.92 -9.54
CA ALA A 52 -11.80 5.80 -8.09
C ALA A 52 -13.21 6.15 -7.64
N GLN A 53 -13.96 5.17 -7.17
CA GLN A 53 -15.27 5.41 -6.57
C GLN A 53 -15.08 5.56 -5.05
N PRO A 54 -15.65 6.62 -4.42
CA PRO A 54 -15.66 6.75 -2.97
C PRO A 54 -16.29 5.50 -2.33
N GLY A 55 -15.71 5.05 -1.23
CA GLY A 55 -16.25 3.93 -0.47
C GLY A 55 -15.74 2.55 -0.86
N THR A 56 -14.93 2.43 -1.88
CA THR A 56 -14.24 1.17 -2.18
C THR A 56 -12.87 1.14 -1.51
N THR A 57 -12.41 -0.05 -1.09
CA THR A 57 -11.03 -0.28 -0.64
C THR A 57 -10.05 -0.37 -1.82
N GLN A 58 -10.43 0.18 -2.98
CA GLN A 58 -9.62 0.15 -4.17
C GLN A 58 -8.39 1.03 -4.00
N LYS A 59 -7.23 0.45 -4.26
CA LYS A 59 -5.95 1.15 -4.25
C LYS A 59 -5.54 1.54 -5.66
N PHE A 60 -5.02 2.75 -5.80
CA PHE A 60 -4.56 3.31 -7.06
C PHE A 60 -3.05 3.45 -7.02
N PRO A 61 -2.32 2.90 -8.01
CA PRO A 61 -0.90 3.07 -8.10
C PRO A 61 -0.56 4.54 -8.40
N VAL A 62 0.50 5.03 -7.77
CA VAL A 62 1.03 6.38 -7.93
C VAL A 62 2.55 6.37 -7.91
N GLU A 63 3.18 7.42 -8.45
CA GLU A 63 4.62 7.60 -8.43
C GLU A 63 5.00 8.74 -7.48
N LEU A 64 6.09 8.58 -6.74
CA LEU A 64 6.61 9.65 -5.88
C LEU A 64 7.20 10.77 -6.72
N VAL A 65 6.73 12.00 -6.51
CA VAL A 65 7.36 13.21 -7.03
C VAL A 65 8.21 13.85 -5.93
N LYS A 66 7.63 14.06 -4.73
CA LYS A 66 8.33 14.67 -3.58
C LYS A 66 7.62 14.33 -2.27
N ALA A 67 8.33 13.89 -1.26
CA ALA A 67 7.89 13.96 0.12
C ALA A 67 7.98 15.43 0.58
N VAL A 68 6.88 15.99 1.06
CA VAL A 68 6.82 17.42 1.44
C VAL A 68 7.05 17.57 2.92
N ASP A 69 6.31 16.79 3.73
CA ASP A 69 6.38 16.74 5.18
C ASP A 69 6.04 15.32 5.68
N GLY A 70 5.91 15.13 6.98
CA GLY A 70 5.63 13.83 7.57
C GLY A 70 4.31 13.21 7.09
N ASP A 71 3.30 14.02 6.83
CA ASP A 71 1.96 13.59 6.41
C ASP A 71 1.49 14.14 5.07
N THR A 72 2.39 14.74 4.32
CA THR A 72 2.08 15.34 3.02
C THR A 72 3.11 14.95 1.97
N ALA A 73 2.65 14.52 0.79
CA ALA A 73 3.50 14.18 -0.34
C ALA A 73 2.91 14.69 -1.66
N LYS A 74 3.78 14.97 -2.63
CA LYS A 74 3.41 15.16 -4.04
C LYS A 74 3.59 13.84 -4.77
N LEU A 75 2.51 13.36 -5.37
CA LEU A 75 2.47 12.09 -6.09
C LEU A 75 1.92 12.32 -7.50
N LYS A 76 2.36 11.53 -8.45
CA LYS A 76 1.80 11.51 -9.80
C LYS A 76 0.59 10.59 -9.83
N TYR A 77 -0.58 11.17 -9.95
CA TYR A 77 -1.87 10.50 -9.99
C TYR A 77 -2.61 10.86 -11.28
N GLN A 78 -3.04 9.86 -12.05
CA GLN A 78 -3.72 10.06 -13.35
C GLN A 78 -2.95 11.00 -14.31
N GLY A 79 -1.62 10.87 -14.34
CA GLY A 79 -0.75 11.66 -15.22
C GLY A 79 -0.41 13.06 -14.72
N LYS A 80 -0.99 13.53 -13.60
CA LYS A 80 -0.75 14.86 -13.02
C LYS A 80 -0.02 14.76 -11.68
N THR A 81 0.79 15.77 -11.39
CA THR A 81 1.39 15.92 -10.06
C THR A 81 0.39 16.56 -9.11
N GLU A 82 -0.03 15.80 -8.09
CA GLU A 82 -1.02 16.20 -7.12
C GLU A 82 -0.46 16.15 -5.71
N THR A 83 -0.99 16.99 -4.81
CA THR A 83 -0.60 17.00 -3.40
C THR A 83 -1.57 16.12 -2.62
N PHE A 84 -1.03 15.22 -1.81
CA PHE A 84 -1.78 14.31 -0.95
C PHE A 84 -1.51 14.64 0.52
N ARG A 85 -2.59 14.85 1.30
CA ARG A 85 -2.60 14.92 2.76
C ARG A 85 -3.08 13.57 3.29
N PHE A 86 -2.31 12.99 4.20
CA PHE A 86 -2.59 11.67 4.73
C PHE A 86 -3.75 11.73 5.72
N LEU A 87 -4.78 10.91 5.51
CA LEU A 87 -5.99 10.90 6.31
C LEU A 87 -5.73 10.46 7.76
N LEU A 88 -6.48 11.06 8.68
CA LEU A 88 -6.60 10.70 10.10
C LEU A 88 -5.30 10.81 10.90
N ILE A 89 -4.27 11.44 10.38
CA ILE A 89 -3.02 11.65 11.12
C ILE A 89 -2.55 13.09 11.00
N ASP A 90 -1.78 13.49 11.99
CA ASP A 90 -1.02 14.73 12.01
C ASP A 90 0.38 14.47 12.51
N THR A 91 1.38 15.04 11.83
CA THR A 91 2.78 14.96 12.21
C THR A 91 3.27 16.32 12.69
N PRO A 92 4.24 16.38 13.61
CA PRO A 92 4.85 17.65 13.97
C PRO A 92 5.45 18.35 12.75
N GLU A 93 5.30 19.66 12.70
CA GLU A 93 5.71 20.49 11.57
C GLU A 93 7.23 20.69 11.52
N THR A 94 7.80 20.61 10.30
CA THR A 94 9.20 20.95 10.09
C THR A 94 9.45 22.46 10.00
N LYS A 95 8.40 23.24 9.65
CA LYS A 95 8.44 24.70 9.43
C LYS A 95 7.12 25.35 9.85
N HIS A 96 6.82 25.33 11.15
CA HIS A 96 5.63 26.05 11.62
C HIS A 96 5.87 27.56 11.60
N PRO A 97 4.95 28.41 11.05
CA PRO A 97 5.16 29.85 10.87
C PRO A 97 5.45 30.61 12.17
N ARG A 98 4.92 30.15 13.31
CA ARG A 98 5.09 30.79 14.64
C ARG A 98 5.98 30.00 15.58
N LEU A 99 5.93 28.66 15.56
CA LEU A 99 6.63 27.78 16.50
C LEU A 99 7.97 27.25 15.94
N GLY A 100 8.28 27.55 14.68
CA GLY A 100 9.49 27.03 14.05
C GLY A 100 9.44 25.51 13.81
N LYS A 101 10.54 24.83 14.09
CA LYS A 101 10.65 23.39 13.97
C LYS A 101 10.15 22.72 15.24
N GLN A 102 9.10 21.91 15.11
CA GLN A 102 8.57 21.14 16.23
C GLN A 102 9.44 19.90 16.51
N PRO A 103 9.54 19.44 17.77
CA PRO A 103 10.18 18.18 18.11
C PRO A 103 9.59 17.03 17.30
N PHE A 104 10.43 16.10 16.82
CA PHE A 104 10.07 14.98 15.95
C PHE A 104 9.55 15.35 14.56
N GLY A 105 9.42 16.63 14.19
CA GLY A 105 8.97 17.02 12.85
C GLY A 105 9.91 16.55 11.74
N GLN A 106 11.23 16.73 11.94
CA GLN A 106 12.23 16.27 10.98
C GLN A 106 12.25 14.75 10.87
N GLU A 107 12.17 14.03 11.99
CA GLU A 107 12.15 12.58 12.04
C GLU A 107 10.92 12.01 11.32
N ALA A 108 9.74 12.61 11.50
CA ALA A 108 8.53 12.23 10.79
C ALA A 108 8.66 12.46 9.27
N SER A 109 9.16 13.63 8.88
CA SER A 109 9.40 13.97 7.47
C SER A 109 10.41 13.02 6.81
N ASP A 110 11.56 12.78 7.47
CA ASP A 110 12.59 11.88 6.95
C ASP A 110 12.10 10.44 6.88
N ARG A 111 11.28 10.01 7.86
CA ARG A 111 10.68 8.68 7.86
C ARG A 111 9.73 8.48 6.70
N THR A 112 8.85 9.44 6.45
CA THR A 112 7.93 9.42 5.31
C THR A 112 8.69 9.42 3.98
N ALA A 113 9.71 10.29 3.86
CA ALA A 113 10.56 10.33 2.67
C ALA A 113 11.27 8.99 2.43
N LYS A 114 11.80 8.36 3.47
CA LYS A 114 12.46 7.04 3.38
C LYS A 114 11.48 5.94 2.97
N LEU A 115 10.29 5.90 3.55
CA LEU A 115 9.26 4.93 3.20
C LEU A 115 8.85 5.04 1.74
N LEU A 116 8.57 6.26 1.26
CA LEU A 116 8.14 6.48 -0.12
C LEU A 116 9.26 6.26 -1.14
N LYS A 117 10.50 6.66 -0.85
CA LYS A 117 11.64 6.50 -1.77
C LYS A 117 12.08 5.05 -1.93
N ASN A 118 11.96 4.24 -0.89
CA ASN A 118 12.44 2.85 -0.90
C ASN A 118 11.35 1.85 -1.28
N ALA A 119 10.12 2.31 -1.55
CA ALA A 119 9.03 1.46 -1.96
C ALA A 119 9.18 0.98 -3.41
N ASN A 120 8.93 -0.31 -3.65
CA ASN A 120 8.77 -0.84 -5.00
C ASN A 120 7.41 -0.41 -5.60
N LYS A 121 6.40 -0.26 -4.75
CA LYS A 121 5.05 0.13 -5.15
C LYS A 121 4.45 1.10 -4.15
N ILE A 122 3.95 2.24 -4.65
CA ILE A 122 3.19 3.21 -3.86
C ILE A 122 1.75 3.21 -4.37
N GLU A 123 0.80 3.17 -3.44
CA GLU A 123 -0.62 3.20 -3.74
C GLU A 123 -1.35 4.17 -2.82
N VAL A 124 -2.44 4.73 -3.31
CA VAL A 124 -3.36 5.56 -2.54
C VAL A 124 -4.75 4.92 -2.49
N GLU A 125 -5.41 5.04 -1.34
CA GLU A 125 -6.78 4.59 -1.13
C GLU A 125 -7.61 5.75 -0.62
N PHE A 126 -8.73 6.03 -1.29
CA PHE A 126 -9.67 7.06 -0.86
C PHE A 126 -10.73 6.48 0.09
N ASP A 127 -11.18 7.29 1.02
CA ASP A 127 -12.30 6.94 1.87
C ASP A 127 -13.64 7.33 1.20
N VAL A 128 -14.76 7.11 1.91
CA VAL A 128 -16.14 7.31 1.41
C VAL A 128 -16.53 8.77 1.22
N GLY A 129 -15.86 9.68 1.90
CA GLY A 129 -16.22 11.08 1.92
C GLY A 129 -15.52 11.93 0.87
N ARG A 130 -15.27 13.18 1.24
CA ARG A 130 -14.64 14.16 0.37
C ARG A 130 -13.23 13.71 -0.01
N LYS A 131 -12.91 13.78 -1.31
CA LYS A 131 -11.59 13.41 -1.83
C LYS A 131 -10.54 14.50 -1.69
N GLN A 132 -10.92 15.74 -1.56
CA GLN A 132 -10.02 16.89 -1.44
C GLN A 132 -10.44 17.81 -0.30
N ASP A 133 -9.45 18.45 0.30
CA ASP A 133 -9.69 19.51 1.29
C ASP A 133 -9.92 20.90 0.63
N LYS A 134 -10.07 21.92 1.45
CA LYS A 134 -10.27 23.31 1.00
C LYS A 134 -9.04 23.90 0.27
N TYR A 135 -7.88 23.25 0.40
CA TYR A 135 -6.63 23.64 -0.28
C TYR A 135 -6.36 22.79 -1.52
N HIS A 136 -7.36 22.05 -2.01
CA HIS A 136 -7.28 21.15 -3.17
C HIS A 136 -6.24 20.02 -3.00
N ARG A 137 -5.86 19.65 -1.76
CA ARG A 137 -5.03 18.48 -1.52
C ARG A 137 -5.93 17.23 -1.50
N TYR A 138 -5.49 16.16 -2.15
CA TYR A 138 -6.17 14.87 -2.07
C TYR A 138 -6.03 14.27 -0.68
N LEU A 139 -7.12 13.75 -0.14
CA LEU A 139 -7.21 13.09 1.15
C LEU A 139 -7.20 11.59 0.95
N ALA A 140 -6.15 10.89 1.39
CA ALA A 140 -5.99 9.47 1.13
C ALA A 140 -5.20 8.75 2.24
N TYR A 141 -5.41 7.44 2.32
CA TYR A 141 -4.48 6.53 2.99
C TYR A 141 -3.38 6.14 2.00
N ILE A 142 -2.14 6.20 2.44
CA ILE A 142 -0.97 5.94 1.61
C ILE A 142 -0.38 4.57 1.95
N TYR A 143 -0.06 3.80 0.92
CA TYR A 143 0.52 2.47 1.06
C TYR A 143 1.86 2.38 0.34
N VAL A 144 2.81 1.71 0.96
CA VAL A 144 4.10 1.32 0.40
C VAL A 144 4.26 -0.19 0.53
N ASP A 145 4.39 -0.90 -0.59
CA ASP A 145 4.51 -2.36 -0.62
C ASP A 145 3.44 -3.06 0.23
N GLY A 146 2.19 -2.57 0.13
CA GLY A 146 1.02 -3.08 0.85
C GLY A 146 0.88 -2.65 2.31
N LYS A 147 1.84 -1.90 2.88
CA LYS A 147 1.82 -1.41 4.27
C LYS A 147 1.34 0.03 4.32
N MET A 148 0.37 0.33 5.18
CA MET A 148 -0.18 1.68 5.35
C MET A 148 0.82 2.60 6.06
N VAL A 149 1.28 3.65 5.38
CA VAL A 149 2.22 4.65 5.90
C VAL A 149 1.62 5.39 7.09
N ASN A 150 0.35 5.81 7.01
CA ASN A 150 -0.38 6.45 8.12
C ASN A 150 -0.22 5.65 9.43
N ASN A 151 -0.44 4.34 9.37
CA ASN A 151 -0.36 3.47 10.53
C ASN A 151 1.08 3.21 11.00
N ILE A 152 2.06 3.20 10.08
CA ILE A 152 3.48 3.08 10.43
C ILE A 152 3.90 4.29 11.26
N LEU A 153 3.59 5.50 10.82
CA LEU A 153 3.94 6.74 11.51
C LEU A 153 3.31 6.81 12.91
N VAL A 154 2.03 6.45 13.04
CA VAL A 154 1.35 6.40 14.34
C VAL A 154 1.96 5.36 15.27
N LYS A 155 2.27 4.16 14.76
CA LYS A 155 2.93 3.10 15.55
C LYS A 155 4.31 3.49 16.04
N GLU A 156 5.05 4.25 15.23
CA GLU A 156 6.40 4.72 15.56
C GLU A 156 6.38 5.98 16.44
N GLY A 157 5.19 6.50 16.81
CA GLY A 157 5.05 7.71 17.59
C GLY A 157 5.50 8.97 16.84
N LEU A 158 5.47 8.97 15.53
CA LEU A 158 5.84 10.09 14.66
C LEU A 158 4.62 10.87 14.15
N ALA A 159 3.43 10.38 14.43
CA ALA A 159 2.17 11.04 14.14
C ALA A 159 1.15 10.78 15.25
N LYS A 160 0.28 11.76 15.51
CA LYS A 160 -0.94 11.58 16.30
C LYS A 160 -2.12 11.27 15.38
N VAL A 161 -3.16 10.64 15.92
CA VAL A 161 -4.47 10.55 15.26
C VAL A 161 -5.16 11.89 15.41
N ASP A 162 -5.50 12.52 14.28
CA ASP A 162 -6.07 13.84 14.23
C ASP A 162 -6.87 14.07 12.93
N TYR A 163 -7.49 15.25 12.78
CA TYR A 163 -8.29 15.60 11.60
C TYR A 163 -9.36 14.56 11.28
N VAL A 164 -10.08 14.12 12.32
CA VAL A 164 -11.14 13.11 12.22
C VAL A 164 -12.42 13.78 11.73
N TYR A 165 -12.63 13.76 10.41
CA TYR A 165 -13.83 14.34 9.79
C TYR A 165 -14.68 13.22 9.14
N PRO A 166 -15.80 12.83 9.76
CA PRO A 166 -16.72 11.89 9.13
C PRO A 166 -17.19 12.38 7.76
N PRO A 167 -17.37 11.47 6.78
CA PRO A 167 -17.32 10.02 6.90
C PRO A 167 -15.94 9.38 6.61
N ASN A 168 -14.84 10.15 6.49
CA ASN A 168 -13.51 9.67 6.20
C ASN A 168 -12.84 9.04 7.44
N THR A 169 -13.40 7.96 7.98
CA THR A 169 -13.01 7.36 9.26
C THR A 169 -12.77 5.86 9.20
N ARG A 170 -12.62 5.29 8.01
CA ARG A 170 -12.53 3.83 7.81
C ARG A 170 -11.50 3.15 8.70
N TYR A 171 -10.32 3.72 8.86
CA TYR A 171 -9.23 3.13 9.63
C TYR A 171 -9.00 3.81 10.99
N LEU A 172 -9.94 4.64 11.46
CA LEU A 172 -9.82 5.38 12.72
C LEU A 172 -9.51 4.44 13.90
N SER A 173 -10.31 3.43 14.12
CA SER A 173 -10.13 2.48 15.24
C SER A 173 -8.78 1.76 15.20
N GLN A 174 -8.28 1.43 14.00
CA GLN A 174 -6.95 0.84 13.82
C GLN A 174 -5.84 1.82 14.23
N LEU A 175 -5.94 3.07 13.81
CA LEU A 175 -4.96 4.11 14.13
C LEU A 175 -4.97 4.46 15.61
N GLU A 176 -6.14 4.60 16.23
CA GLU A 176 -6.28 4.83 17.67
C GLU A 176 -5.66 3.70 18.51
N LYS A 177 -5.87 2.44 18.10
CA LYS A 177 -5.22 1.29 18.75
C LYS A 177 -3.70 1.38 18.67
N SER A 178 -3.17 1.77 17.51
CA SER A 178 -1.72 1.96 17.30
C SER A 178 -1.18 3.12 18.13
N GLN A 179 -1.91 4.24 18.19
CA GLN A 179 -1.57 5.39 19.03
C GLN A 179 -1.55 5.01 20.52
N LYS A 180 -2.57 4.30 20.99
CA LYS A 180 -2.61 3.83 22.38
C LYS A 180 -1.41 2.96 22.74
N ALA A 181 -0.97 2.11 21.82
CA ALA A 181 0.24 1.31 22.02
C ALA A 181 1.51 2.16 22.08
N ALA A 182 1.68 3.15 21.18
CA ALA A 182 2.81 4.06 21.17
C ALA A 182 2.86 4.94 22.45
N LYS A 183 1.71 5.48 22.88
CA LYS A 183 1.56 6.23 24.13
C LYS A 183 1.98 5.41 25.36
N LYS A 184 1.58 4.15 25.43
CA LYS A 184 1.90 3.26 26.56
C LYS A 184 3.39 3.11 26.79
N VAL A 185 4.19 3.12 25.72
CA VAL A 185 5.66 2.99 25.80
C VAL A 185 6.39 4.32 25.63
N LYS A 186 5.67 5.45 25.62
CA LYS A 186 6.21 6.82 25.46
C LYS A 186 7.11 6.96 24.23
N LEU A 187 6.66 6.43 23.07
CA LEU A 187 7.46 6.41 21.85
C LEU A 187 7.31 7.73 21.06
N GLY A 188 8.41 8.25 20.54
CA GLY A 188 8.42 9.45 19.70
C GLY A 188 7.82 10.68 20.40
N ILE A 189 6.81 11.32 19.79
CA ILE A 189 6.12 12.50 20.35
C ILE A 189 5.55 12.25 21.76
N TRP A 190 5.23 11.01 22.10
CA TRP A 190 4.71 10.63 23.42
C TRP A 190 5.78 10.52 24.51
N SER A 191 7.04 10.73 24.18
CA SER A 191 8.13 10.84 25.17
C SER A 191 8.28 12.27 25.74
N LEU A 192 7.64 13.25 25.10
CA LEU A 192 7.66 14.63 25.53
C LEU A 192 6.81 14.80 26.79
N ASN A 193 7.22 15.71 27.68
CA ASN A 193 6.49 15.99 28.92
C ASN A 193 5.13 16.64 28.63
N SER A 194 4.17 16.47 29.56
CA SER A 194 2.78 16.90 29.45
C SER A 194 2.53 18.36 29.04
N ALA A 195 3.46 19.26 29.33
CA ALA A 195 3.40 20.66 28.91
C ALA A 195 3.34 20.84 27.38
N PHE A 196 3.81 19.86 26.61
CA PHE A 196 3.75 19.88 25.14
C PHE A 196 2.44 19.24 24.61
N GLU A 197 1.81 18.38 25.40
CA GLU A 197 0.48 17.80 25.08
C GLU A 197 -0.60 18.90 25.15
N ASP A 198 -0.49 19.85 26.07
CA ASP A 198 -1.42 20.96 26.25
C ASP A 198 -1.34 21.96 25.09
N GLU A 199 -0.12 22.31 24.61
CA GLU A 199 0.05 23.17 23.43
C GLU A 199 -0.48 22.54 22.13
N ILE A 200 -0.40 21.20 22.01
CA ILE A 200 -0.96 20.46 20.86
C ILE A 200 -2.50 20.46 20.94
N SER A 201 -3.07 20.34 22.14
CA SER A 201 -4.53 20.28 22.33
C SER A 201 -5.22 21.65 22.22
N GLU A 202 -4.58 22.75 22.68
CA GLU A 202 -5.15 24.11 22.59
C GLU A 202 -5.21 24.62 21.15
N ASN A 203 -4.26 24.25 20.29
CA ASN A 203 -4.31 24.62 18.88
C ASN A 203 -5.43 23.91 18.12
N ASP A 204 -5.86 22.72 18.56
CA ASP A 204 -6.95 21.96 17.96
C ASP A 204 -8.33 22.59 18.28
N THR A 205 -8.51 23.10 19.52
CA THR A 205 -9.75 23.79 19.92
C THR A 205 -9.93 25.15 19.26
N ALA A 206 -8.85 25.90 19.03
CA ALA A 206 -8.91 27.19 18.35
C ALA A 206 -9.31 27.06 16.85
N ASN A 207 -8.98 25.93 16.22
CA ASN A 207 -9.31 25.69 14.81
C ASN A 207 -10.75 25.23 14.58
N ILE A 208 -11.41 24.64 15.58
CA ILE A 208 -12.83 24.24 15.54
C ILE A 208 -13.75 25.45 15.66
N GLY A 209 -13.37 26.45 16.46
CA GLY A 209 -14.16 27.67 16.69
C GLY A 209 -14.26 28.59 15.47
N SER A 210 -13.31 28.58 14.56
CA SER A 210 -13.28 29.43 13.36
C SER A 210 -14.06 28.86 12.16
N LEU A 211 -14.59 27.65 12.26
CA LEU A 211 -15.37 26.98 11.21
C LEU A 211 -16.90 27.03 11.48
N ALA A 212 -17.32 27.58 12.63
CA ALA A 212 -18.73 27.69 13.04
C ALA A 212 -19.31 29.08 12.89
N SER A 213 -18.58 30.05 12.32
CA SER A 213 -19.05 31.41 12.03
C SER A 213 -19.10 31.72 10.55
#